data_285521d68362432cff38bb52e0d5db5d
#
_entry.id   285521d68362432cff38bb52e0d5db5d
#
_cell.length_a   1.000
_cell.length_b   1.000
_cell.length_c   1.000
_cell.angle_alpha   90.00
_cell.angle_beta   90.00
_cell.angle_gamma   90.00
#
_symmetry.space_group_name_H-M   'P 1'
#
loop_
_entity.id
_entity.type
_entity.pdbx_description
1 polymer ?
#
loop_
_entity_poly.entity_id
_entity_poly.type
_entity_poly.pdbx_seq_one_letter_code
_entity_poly.pdbx_strand_id
1 'polypeptide(L)'
;FHARFGDPRVRPRSYVYGLPYPHGLTFAVLQGFHGAFSHRGSNEFAVDFDCPVATPVVAARQGIVVAVNASAQGAGTSPEFLDDRRANFVLVQHDDGTLGEYMHLAPSGVEVAPGQRVARGQELGLSGNTGFSSTPHLHFQVMTAAEDGIAKRSFAFELAVTPRRVSEPILGQRYSAWE
;
A
#
# COMPACT_ATOMS: atom_id res chain seq x y z
N PHE A 1 16.37 12.04 14.87
CA PHE A 1 15.09 11.38 15.25
C PHE A 1 14.94 10.17 14.34
N HIS A 2 15.12 8.95 14.85
CA HIS A 2 14.76 7.75 14.12
C HIS A 2 13.30 7.43 14.48
N ALA A 3 12.40 7.61 13.53
CA ALA A 3 11.04 7.13 13.68
C ALA A 3 11.07 5.59 13.71
N ARG A 4 10.41 4.97 14.69
CA ARG A 4 10.24 3.52 14.72
C ARG A 4 8.99 3.15 13.93
N PHE A 5 9.09 2.19 13.02
CA PHE A 5 7.95 1.66 12.28
C PHE A 5 6.98 0.83 13.13
N GLY A 6 7.28 0.61 14.41
CA GLY A 6 6.43 -0.13 15.32
C GLY A 6 7.20 -1.10 16.23
N ASP A 7 6.48 -2.06 16.81
CA ASP A 7 7.05 -3.09 17.66
C ASP A 7 7.49 -4.29 16.82
N PRO A 8 8.77 -4.66 16.80
CA PRO A 8 9.27 -5.82 16.02
C PRO A 8 8.73 -7.16 16.54
N ARG A 9 8.11 -7.19 17.74
CA ARG A 9 7.47 -8.38 18.29
C ARG A 9 6.06 -8.64 17.76
N VAL A 10 5.52 -7.72 16.96
CA VAL A 10 4.20 -7.90 16.34
C VAL A 10 4.18 -9.20 15.54
N ARG A 11 3.14 -9.98 15.76
CA ARG A 11 2.86 -11.19 15.00
C ARG A 11 1.56 -10.95 14.23
N PRO A 12 1.64 -10.89 12.89
CA PRO A 12 0.47 -10.69 12.04
C PRO A 12 -0.59 -11.75 12.34
N ARG A 13 -1.84 -11.32 12.49
CA ARG A 13 -2.98 -12.23 12.53
C ARG A 13 -3.41 -12.55 11.10
N SER A 14 -3.92 -13.75 10.88
CA SER A 14 -4.57 -14.08 9.60
C SER A 14 -5.74 -13.10 9.37
N TYR A 15 -5.67 -12.36 8.29
CA TYR A 15 -6.68 -11.39 7.89
C TYR A 15 -6.79 -11.35 6.37
N VAL A 16 -8.03 -11.24 5.88
CA VAL A 16 -8.30 -11.08 4.44
C VAL A 16 -8.56 -9.60 4.16
N TYR A 17 -7.58 -8.96 3.53
CA TYR A 17 -7.63 -7.53 3.20
C TYR A 17 -8.58 -7.28 2.04
N GLY A 18 -9.30 -6.16 2.07
CA GLY A 18 -9.99 -5.65 0.89
C GLY A 18 -9.02 -5.27 -0.21
N LEU A 19 -9.49 -5.17 -1.44
CA LEU A 19 -8.74 -4.48 -2.47
C LEU A 19 -8.66 -2.97 -2.12
N PRO A 20 -7.51 -2.30 -2.37
CA PRO A 20 -7.30 -0.92 -1.94
C PRO A 20 -7.94 0.11 -2.88
N TYR A 21 -9.03 -0.25 -3.56
CA TYR A 21 -9.83 0.61 -4.43
C TYR A 21 -11.32 0.29 -4.28
N PRO A 22 -12.25 1.23 -4.61
CA PRO A 22 -13.66 1.09 -4.35
C PRO A 22 -14.32 -0.12 -4.99
N HIS A 23 -15.38 -0.59 -4.36
CA HIS A 23 -16.29 -1.60 -4.90
C HIS A 23 -16.72 -1.27 -6.35
N GLY A 24 -16.77 -2.31 -7.18
CA GLY A 24 -17.14 -2.21 -8.61
C GLY A 24 -15.99 -1.85 -9.53
N LEU A 25 -14.85 -1.39 -9.03
CA LEU A 25 -13.66 -1.16 -9.86
C LEU A 25 -12.86 -2.45 -10.04
N THR A 26 -12.18 -2.54 -11.20
CA THR A 26 -11.41 -3.72 -11.59
C THR A 26 -10.08 -3.28 -12.20
N PHE A 27 -8.96 -3.67 -11.58
CA PHE A 27 -7.62 -3.36 -12.08
C PHE A 27 -6.77 -4.60 -12.25
N ALA A 28 -5.83 -4.53 -13.21
CA ALA A 28 -4.84 -5.56 -13.41
C ALA A 28 -3.70 -5.44 -12.39
N VAL A 29 -3.05 -6.54 -12.06
CA VAL A 29 -1.79 -6.54 -11.32
C VAL A 29 -0.65 -6.27 -12.30
N LEU A 30 0.08 -5.18 -12.08
CA LEU A 30 1.30 -4.86 -12.81
C LEU A 30 2.51 -5.59 -12.24
N GLN A 31 2.52 -5.81 -10.91
CA GLN A 31 3.57 -6.53 -10.21
C GLN A 31 2.96 -7.15 -8.94
N GLY A 32 3.13 -8.45 -8.77
CA GLY A 32 2.70 -9.20 -7.59
C GLY A 32 3.84 -9.41 -6.58
N PHE A 33 3.68 -10.34 -5.67
CA PHE A 33 4.71 -10.76 -4.73
C PHE A 33 5.97 -11.22 -5.48
N HIS A 34 7.15 -10.93 -4.92
CA HIS A 34 8.45 -11.25 -5.52
C HIS A 34 8.68 -10.64 -6.92
N GLY A 35 7.93 -9.60 -7.28
CA GLY A 35 8.00 -8.97 -8.58
C GLY A 35 9.40 -8.44 -8.92
N ALA A 36 9.87 -8.76 -10.13
CA ALA A 36 11.28 -8.62 -10.51
C ALA A 36 11.77 -7.16 -10.57
N PHE A 37 10.88 -6.20 -10.77
CA PHE A 37 11.27 -4.80 -10.94
C PHE A 37 11.63 -4.15 -9.59
N SER A 38 10.71 -4.18 -8.59
CA SER A 38 10.92 -3.47 -7.32
C SER A 38 10.47 -4.26 -6.08
N HIS A 39 9.73 -5.38 -6.23
CA HIS A 39 9.22 -6.15 -5.09
C HIS A 39 10.25 -7.13 -4.54
N ARG A 40 11.25 -6.56 -3.84
CA ARG A 40 12.34 -7.29 -3.18
C ARG A 40 12.63 -6.68 -1.81
N GLY A 41 13.24 -7.46 -0.92
CA GLY A 41 13.61 -6.99 0.41
C GLY A 41 12.42 -6.52 1.22
N SER A 42 12.38 -5.24 1.61
CA SER A 42 11.28 -4.67 2.39
C SER A 42 9.93 -4.63 1.65
N ASN A 43 9.93 -4.73 0.33
CA ASN A 43 8.74 -4.69 -0.53
C ASN A 43 8.41 -6.05 -1.17
N GLU A 44 9.02 -7.15 -0.70
CA GLU A 44 8.93 -8.49 -1.30
C GLU A 44 7.49 -8.97 -1.54
N PHE A 45 6.58 -8.63 -0.63
CA PHE A 45 5.17 -9.00 -0.69
C PHE A 45 4.27 -7.80 -1.02
N ALA A 46 4.73 -6.90 -1.85
CA ALA A 46 3.90 -5.80 -2.36
C ALA A 46 3.12 -6.22 -3.61
N VAL A 47 2.07 -5.45 -3.91
CA VAL A 47 1.25 -5.59 -5.12
C VAL A 47 1.05 -4.21 -5.72
N ASP A 48 1.31 -4.11 -7.02
CA ASP A 48 1.04 -2.92 -7.83
C ASP A 48 -0.20 -3.15 -8.68
N PHE A 49 -1.19 -2.29 -8.55
CA PHE A 49 -2.43 -2.30 -9.33
C PHE A 49 -2.40 -1.20 -10.39
N ASP A 50 -2.77 -1.54 -11.62
CA ASP A 50 -2.88 -0.62 -12.77
C ASP A 50 -4.02 0.40 -12.57
N CYS A 51 -3.87 1.22 -11.54
CA CYS A 51 -4.83 2.27 -11.22
C CYS A 51 -4.46 3.55 -11.98
N PRO A 52 -5.34 4.07 -12.86
CA PRO A 52 -5.15 5.38 -13.47
C PRO A 52 -5.00 6.48 -12.40
N VAL A 53 -4.31 7.56 -12.76
CA VAL A 53 -4.23 8.76 -11.90
C VAL A 53 -5.64 9.21 -11.51
N ALA A 54 -5.80 9.67 -10.26
CA ALA A 54 -7.06 10.11 -9.67
C ALA A 54 -8.10 8.99 -9.45
N THR A 55 -7.67 7.72 -9.42
CA THR A 55 -8.53 6.65 -8.92
C THR A 55 -8.64 6.78 -7.39
N PRO A 56 -9.84 6.73 -6.78
CA PRO A 56 -9.96 6.68 -5.34
C PRO A 56 -9.23 5.49 -4.74
N VAL A 57 -8.49 5.72 -3.67
CA VAL A 57 -7.78 4.70 -2.89
C VAL A 57 -8.47 4.54 -1.56
N VAL A 58 -8.81 3.30 -1.17
CA VAL A 58 -9.55 3.02 0.05
C VAL A 58 -8.77 2.13 1.00
N ALA A 59 -9.09 2.21 2.30
CA ALA A 59 -8.47 1.38 3.32
C ALA A 59 -8.86 -0.09 3.13
N ALA A 60 -7.87 -0.96 2.88
CA ALA A 60 -8.05 -2.40 2.72
C ALA A 60 -8.45 -3.11 4.04
N ARG A 61 -8.15 -2.48 5.17
CA ARG A 61 -8.52 -2.89 6.54
C ARG A 61 -8.65 -1.65 7.41
N GLN A 62 -9.57 -1.67 8.37
CA GLN A 62 -9.73 -0.59 9.35
C GLN A 62 -8.46 -0.38 10.18
N GLY A 63 -8.26 0.84 10.66
CA GLY A 63 -7.12 1.17 11.50
C GLY A 63 -7.04 2.63 11.88
N ILE A 64 -5.83 3.06 12.24
CA ILE A 64 -5.49 4.45 12.54
C ILE A 64 -4.40 4.88 11.56
N VAL A 65 -4.57 6.00 10.90
CA VAL A 65 -3.51 6.61 10.07
C VAL A 65 -2.37 7.03 11.00
N VAL A 66 -1.18 6.51 10.77
CA VAL A 66 0.00 6.80 11.62
C VAL A 66 1.02 7.69 10.92
N ALA A 67 1.04 7.70 9.60
CA ALA A 67 1.90 8.59 8.83
C ALA A 67 1.31 8.86 7.44
N VAL A 68 1.61 10.02 6.90
CA VAL A 68 1.33 10.40 5.52
C VAL A 68 2.48 11.22 4.95
N ASN A 69 2.68 11.12 3.64
CA ASN A 69 3.38 12.13 2.86
C ASN A 69 2.45 12.61 1.75
N ALA A 70 2.28 13.92 1.63
CA ALA A 70 1.42 14.56 0.62
C ALA A 70 2.17 15.63 -0.19
N SER A 71 3.48 15.77 0.05
CA SER A 71 4.29 16.88 -0.47
C SER A 71 5.13 16.52 -1.70
N ALA A 72 5.22 15.21 -2.03
CA ALA A 72 6.05 14.74 -3.12
C ALA A 72 5.46 15.11 -4.48
N GLN A 73 6.36 15.40 -5.42
CA GLN A 73 6.05 15.75 -6.79
C GLN A 73 6.90 14.92 -7.75
N GLY A 74 6.29 14.53 -8.88
CA GLY A 74 6.98 13.82 -9.95
C GLY A 74 7.32 12.37 -9.63
N ALA A 75 7.76 11.65 -10.65
CA ALA A 75 8.15 10.25 -10.62
C ALA A 75 9.36 10.00 -11.52
N GLY A 76 10.04 8.90 -11.27
CA GLY A 76 11.14 8.42 -12.10
C GLY A 76 11.70 7.12 -11.59
N THR A 77 12.63 6.52 -12.38
CA THR A 77 13.30 5.27 -12.04
C THR A 77 14.78 5.47 -11.71
N SER A 78 15.26 6.70 -11.65
CA SER A 78 16.62 7.02 -11.23
C SER A 78 16.78 6.86 -9.70
N PRO A 79 18.03 6.61 -9.20
CA PRO A 79 18.28 6.31 -7.80
C PRO A 79 17.74 7.35 -6.81
N GLU A 80 17.62 8.61 -7.21
CA GLU A 80 17.09 9.68 -6.37
C GLU A 80 15.63 9.47 -5.96
N PHE A 81 14.84 8.73 -6.76
CA PHE A 81 13.45 8.41 -6.45
C PHE A 81 13.28 7.22 -5.50
N LEU A 82 14.34 6.48 -5.18
CA LEU A 82 14.31 5.37 -4.20
C LEU A 82 14.08 5.84 -2.75
N ASP A 83 14.19 7.14 -2.51
CA ASP A 83 13.85 7.73 -1.21
C ASP A 83 12.33 7.77 -1.05
N ASP A 84 11.78 7.04 -0.07
CA ASP A 84 10.34 6.98 0.21
C ASP A 84 9.71 8.38 0.40
N ARG A 85 10.49 9.39 0.81
CA ARG A 85 10.03 10.78 0.92
C ARG A 85 9.69 11.43 -0.44
N ARG A 86 10.11 10.81 -1.54
CA ARG A 86 9.77 11.22 -2.90
C ARG A 86 8.42 10.68 -3.38
N ALA A 87 7.79 9.79 -2.64
CA ALA A 87 6.46 9.27 -2.93
C ALA A 87 5.43 9.82 -1.95
N ASN A 88 4.22 10.10 -2.42
CA ASN A 88 3.09 10.35 -1.53
C ASN A 88 2.52 9.01 -1.07
N PHE A 89 2.22 8.92 0.22
CA PHE A 89 1.76 7.68 0.83
C PHE A 89 0.83 7.92 2.03
N VAL A 90 0.11 6.87 2.39
CA VAL A 90 -0.63 6.73 3.64
C VAL A 90 -0.20 5.43 4.32
N LEU A 91 0.09 5.48 5.63
CA LEU A 91 0.29 4.30 6.49
C LEU A 91 -0.87 4.18 7.47
N VAL A 92 -1.54 3.03 7.45
CA VAL A 92 -2.65 2.69 8.36
C VAL A 92 -2.21 1.58 9.30
N GLN A 93 -2.16 1.85 10.62
CA GLN A 93 -1.88 0.84 11.63
C GLN A 93 -3.17 0.09 12.00
N HIS A 94 -3.12 -1.23 11.96
CA HIS A 94 -4.21 -2.12 12.33
C HIS A 94 -4.15 -2.52 13.81
N ASP A 95 -5.21 -3.14 14.32
CA ASP A 95 -5.38 -3.54 15.72
C ASP A 95 -4.38 -4.61 16.19
N ASP A 96 -3.78 -5.35 15.27
CA ASP A 96 -2.72 -6.33 15.54
C ASP A 96 -1.30 -5.75 15.41
N GLY A 97 -1.19 -4.43 15.18
CA GLY A 97 0.08 -3.72 15.03
C GLY A 97 0.71 -3.80 13.64
N THR A 98 0.09 -4.50 12.69
CA THR A 98 0.52 -4.47 11.29
C THR A 98 0.19 -3.13 10.64
N LEU A 99 0.87 -2.81 9.54
CA LEU A 99 0.71 -1.56 8.80
C LEU A 99 0.30 -1.87 7.36
N GLY A 100 -0.78 -1.24 6.89
CA GLY A 100 -1.10 -1.15 5.46
C GLY A 100 -0.44 0.09 4.87
N GLU A 101 0.33 -0.08 3.80
CA GLU A 101 1.00 1.00 3.07
C GLU A 101 0.36 1.18 1.70
N TYR A 102 0.00 2.41 1.38
CA TYR A 102 -0.61 2.83 0.11
C TYR A 102 0.29 3.90 -0.49
N MET A 103 1.01 3.60 -1.59
CA MET A 103 2.02 4.50 -2.16
C MET A 103 1.70 4.96 -3.58
N HIS A 104 2.51 5.91 -4.04
CA HIS A 104 2.44 6.58 -5.33
C HIS A 104 1.18 7.42 -5.53
N LEU A 105 0.61 7.93 -4.41
CA LEU A 105 -0.58 8.78 -4.46
C LEU A 105 -0.31 10.08 -5.22
N ALA A 106 -1.37 10.70 -5.71
CA ALA A 106 -1.28 11.93 -6.49
C ALA A 106 -0.70 13.10 -5.66
N PRO A 107 -0.05 14.08 -6.31
CA PRO A 107 0.25 15.35 -5.66
C PRO A 107 -1.03 15.97 -5.08
N SER A 108 -1.00 16.34 -3.79
CA SER A 108 -2.17 16.82 -3.03
C SER A 108 -3.36 15.84 -2.98
N GLY A 109 -3.14 14.55 -3.31
CA GLY A 109 -4.18 13.53 -3.36
C GLY A 109 -4.35 12.73 -2.05
N VAL A 110 -3.68 13.09 -0.96
CA VAL A 110 -3.89 12.46 0.37
C VAL A 110 -5.00 13.20 1.09
N GLU A 111 -6.04 12.48 1.54
CA GLU A 111 -7.26 13.06 2.11
C GLU A 111 -7.44 12.76 3.60
N VAL A 112 -6.49 12.09 4.21
CA VAL A 112 -6.49 11.73 5.62
C VAL A 112 -5.27 12.28 6.35
N ALA A 113 -5.34 12.35 7.68
CA ALA A 113 -4.28 12.87 8.52
C ALA A 113 -3.86 11.87 9.61
N PRO A 114 -2.60 11.93 10.10
CA PRO A 114 -2.17 11.12 11.24
C PRO A 114 -3.09 11.29 12.46
N GLY A 115 -3.40 10.17 13.11
CA GLY A 115 -4.36 10.08 14.22
C GLY A 115 -5.81 9.81 13.79
N GLN A 116 -6.16 9.96 12.53
CA GLN A 116 -7.50 9.68 12.02
C GLN A 116 -7.80 8.17 12.04
N ARG A 117 -8.96 7.78 12.57
CA ARG A 117 -9.50 6.42 12.42
C ARG A 117 -10.14 6.27 11.05
N VAL A 118 -9.87 5.15 10.39
CA VAL A 118 -10.44 4.80 9.10
C VAL A 118 -11.11 3.43 9.17
N ALA A 119 -12.29 3.33 8.59
CA ALA A 119 -12.97 2.05 8.38
C ALA A 119 -12.44 1.35 7.12
N ARG A 120 -12.60 0.03 7.02
CA ARG A 120 -12.37 -0.67 5.74
C ARG A 120 -13.27 -0.08 4.66
N GLY A 121 -12.73 0.18 3.47
CA GLY A 121 -13.44 0.81 2.35
C GLY A 121 -13.52 2.33 2.44
N GLN A 122 -13.08 2.95 3.53
CA GLN A 122 -13.02 4.41 3.64
C GLN A 122 -11.93 4.98 2.75
N GLU A 123 -12.22 6.06 2.04
CA GLU A 123 -11.29 6.76 1.16
C GLU A 123 -10.10 7.36 1.96
N LEU A 124 -8.91 7.16 1.41
CA LEU A 124 -7.63 7.63 1.94
C LEU A 124 -7.04 8.74 1.07
N GLY A 125 -7.43 8.78 -0.21
CA GLY A 125 -6.92 9.71 -1.19
C GLY A 125 -7.01 9.17 -2.62
N LEU A 126 -6.23 9.75 -3.52
CA LEU A 126 -6.24 9.47 -4.95
C LEU A 126 -4.92 8.85 -5.41
N SER A 127 -5.00 7.81 -6.24
CA SER A 127 -3.83 7.22 -6.90
C SER A 127 -3.14 8.22 -7.83
N GLY A 128 -1.86 8.03 -8.04
CA GLY A 128 -1.06 8.94 -8.84
C GLY A 128 0.14 8.29 -9.51
N ASN A 129 1.23 9.05 -9.56
CA ASN A 129 2.51 8.61 -10.06
C ASN A 129 3.60 9.47 -9.41
N THR A 130 3.85 9.29 -8.10
CA THR A 130 4.91 10.00 -7.38
C THR A 130 5.96 9.02 -6.84
N GLY A 131 7.23 9.41 -6.82
CA GLY A 131 8.34 8.60 -6.31
C GLY A 131 8.92 7.63 -7.33
N PHE A 132 9.46 6.49 -6.86
CA PHE A 132 10.08 5.48 -7.73
C PHE A 132 9.01 4.72 -8.50
N SER A 133 8.69 5.22 -9.68
CA SER A 133 7.63 4.68 -10.52
C SER A 133 7.88 4.99 -11.98
N SER A 134 7.62 4.02 -12.86
CA SER A 134 7.72 4.14 -14.32
C SER A 134 6.37 4.46 -14.98
N THR A 135 5.25 4.22 -14.31
CA THR A 135 3.90 4.39 -14.83
C THR A 135 2.92 4.62 -13.67
N PRO A 136 1.79 5.33 -13.88
CA PRO A 136 0.75 5.43 -12.86
C PRO A 136 0.30 4.06 -12.35
N HIS A 137 0.28 3.89 -11.04
CA HIS A 137 -0.21 2.68 -10.37
C HIS A 137 -0.45 2.94 -8.88
N LEU A 138 -1.15 2.04 -8.23
CA LEU A 138 -1.25 1.98 -6.77
C LEU A 138 -0.40 0.84 -6.25
N HIS A 139 0.63 1.16 -5.48
CA HIS A 139 1.41 0.19 -4.71
C HIS A 139 0.73 -0.04 -3.36
N PHE A 140 0.51 -1.31 -3.02
CA PHE A 140 -0.06 -1.72 -1.73
C PHE A 140 0.74 -2.86 -1.12
N GLN A 141 1.05 -2.75 0.17
CA GLN A 141 1.63 -3.84 0.94
C GLN A 141 1.17 -3.84 2.38
N VAL A 142 1.34 -4.98 3.04
CA VAL A 142 1.17 -5.11 4.49
C VAL A 142 2.52 -5.43 5.12
N MET A 143 2.85 -4.72 6.19
CA MET A 143 4.18 -4.81 6.79
C MET A 143 4.16 -4.75 8.32
N THR A 144 5.28 -5.16 8.91
CA THR A 144 5.63 -4.96 10.32
C THR A 144 6.97 -4.23 10.41
N ALA A 145 7.35 -3.80 11.61
CA ALA A 145 8.72 -3.41 11.87
C ALA A 145 9.64 -4.63 11.73
N ALA A 146 10.84 -4.43 11.16
CA ALA A 146 11.92 -5.41 11.22
C ALA A 146 12.47 -5.53 12.65
N GLU A 147 13.38 -6.48 12.88
CA GLU A 147 13.94 -6.77 14.22
C GLU A 147 14.58 -5.55 14.90
N ASP A 148 15.14 -4.63 14.13
CA ASP A 148 15.71 -3.37 14.63
C ASP A 148 14.65 -2.32 15.02
N GLY A 149 13.38 -2.54 14.68
CA GLY A 149 12.28 -1.61 14.88
C GLY A 149 12.34 -0.35 14.01
N ILE A 150 13.30 -0.26 13.09
CA ILE A 150 13.57 0.90 12.24
C ILE A 150 13.20 0.59 10.80
N ALA A 151 13.65 -0.55 10.27
CA ALA A 151 13.30 -0.98 8.93
C ALA A 151 11.87 -1.56 8.88
N LYS A 152 11.28 -1.52 7.70
CA LYS A 152 10.01 -2.19 7.40
C LYS A 152 10.25 -3.58 6.83
N ARG A 153 9.34 -4.51 7.10
CA ARG A 153 9.33 -5.87 6.55
C ARG A 153 7.93 -6.21 6.08
N SER A 154 7.75 -6.38 4.79
CA SER A 154 6.50 -6.89 4.24
C SER A 154 6.34 -8.39 4.51
N PHE A 155 5.11 -8.86 4.46
CA PHE A 155 4.77 -10.28 4.56
C PHE A 155 3.58 -10.61 3.66
N ALA A 156 3.47 -11.88 3.25
CA ALA A 156 2.37 -12.36 2.42
C ALA A 156 1.03 -12.19 3.12
N PHE A 157 0.02 -11.74 2.40
CA PHE A 157 -1.35 -11.52 2.88
C PHE A 157 -2.36 -11.99 1.83
N GLU A 158 -3.60 -12.17 2.27
CA GLU A 158 -4.70 -12.57 1.40
C GLU A 158 -5.56 -11.36 1.02
N LEU A 159 -6.00 -11.29 -0.24
CA LEU A 159 -6.93 -10.31 -0.76
C LEU A 159 -8.33 -10.92 -0.95
N ALA A 160 -9.35 -10.18 -0.53
CA ALA A 160 -10.74 -10.50 -0.81
C ALA A 160 -11.07 -10.10 -2.25
N VAL A 161 -11.25 -11.08 -3.11
CA VAL A 161 -11.76 -10.90 -4.47
C VAL A 161 -13.00 -11.79 -4.62
N THR A 162 -14.09 -11.26 -5.17
CA THR A 162 -15.32 -12.03 -5.24
C THR A 162 -15.28 -13.12 -6.30
N PRO A 163 -15.78 -14.29 -5.96
CA PRO A 163 -16.20 -14.80 -4.65
C PRO A 163 -15.06 -15.53 -3.88
N ARG A 164 -13.80 -15.17 -4.15
CA ARG A 164 -12.60 -15.93 -3.75
C ARG A 164 -11.67 -15.08 -2.89
N ARG A 165 -10.70 -15.76 -2.27
CA ARG A 165 -9.50 -15.16 -1.69
C ARG A 165 -8.33 -15.40 -2.63
N VAL A 166 -7.42 -14.44 -2.69
CA VAL A 166 -6.17 -14.54 -3.46
C VAL A 166 -5.02 -14.37 -2.49
N SER A 167 -4.25 -15.43 -2.32
CA SER A 167 -3.04 -15.43 -1.48
C SER A 167 -1.77 -15.07 -2.25
N GLU A 168 -1.84 -15.09 -3.59
CA GLU A 168 -0.74 -14.76 -4.48
C GLU A 168 -1.28 -14.00 -5.69
N PRO A 169 -1.24 -12.65 -5.67
CA PRO A 169 -1.70 -11.84 -6.79
C PRO A 169 -0.85 -12.06 -8.03
N ILE A 170 -1.50 -12.42 -9.14
CA ILE A 170 -0.84 -12.86 -10.38
C ILE A 170 -0.69 -11.69 -11.35
N LEU A 171 0.51 -11.48 -11.86
CA LEU A 171 0.83 -10.50 -12.90
C LEU A 171 -0.14 -10.63 -14.09
N GLY A 172 -0.70 -9.50 -14.53
CA GLY A 172 -1.65 -9.39 -15.63
C GLY A 172 -3.08 -9.80 -15.29
N GLN A 173 -3.32 -10.51 -14.18
CA GLN A 173 -4.67 -10.86 -13.76
C GLN A 173 -5.41 -9.64 -13.22
N ARG A 174 -6.70 -9.54 -13.55
CA ARG A 174 -7.58 -8.46 -13.09
C ARG A 174 -8.39 -8.90 -11.89
N TYR A 175 -8.49 -8.04 -10.91
CA TYR A 175 -9.29 -8.28 -9.70
C TYR A 175 -10.32 -7.18 -9.52
N SER A 176 -11.56 -7.60 -9.23
CA SER A 176 -12.68 -6.69 -8.94
C SER A 176 -12.82 -6.52 -7.43
N ALA A 177 -12.91 -5.28 -6.98
CA ALA A 177 -13.21 -4.98 -5.59
C ALA A 177 -14.68 -5.30 -5.28
N TRP A 178 -14.89 -5.97 -4.15
CA TRP A 178 -16.19 -6.38 -3.65
C TRP A 178 -16.31 -6.02 -2.17
N GLU A 179 -17.54 -5.90 -1.67
CA GLU A 179 -17.82 -5.61 -0.24
C GLU A 179 -17.28 -6.66 0.73
#